data_1395200d85b4c70ccd234b69537c09c1
#
_entry.id   1395200d85b4c70ccd234b69537c09c1
#
_cell.length_a   1.000
_cell.length_b   1.000
_cell.length_c   1.000
_cell.angle_alpha   90.00
_cell.angle_beta   90.00
_cell.angle_gamma   90.00
#
_symmetry.space_group_name_H-M   'P 1'
#
loop_
_entity.id
_entity.type
_entity.pdbx_description
1 polymer ?
#
loop_
_entity_poly.entity_id
_entity_poly.type
_entity_poly.pdbx_seq_one_letter_code
_entity_poly.pdbx_strand_id
1 'polypeptide(L)'
;MAEVEDETPMDTQSESVLAHTERIFLRLTLLQTVLSVAGVFIAVVALYAALTESSAVRQQTAAAVWPFVQFATEDSDSGESATFTMYFTNTGVGPARMRTMRLAIDGEPIRDWDHAVTLFGGQLADHVSRNFVSNRILSPHEKVVAFSTTEPDLARRFRASVANSGSFIAFCYCSIFDECWLADSRIDLQNPEAVKNCPDFGDATFRD
;
A
#
# COMPACT_ATOMS: atom_id res chain seq x y z
N MET A 1 -62.26 42.68 -77.53
CA MET A 1 -62.17 43.02 -76.14
C MET A 1 -61.37 41.90 -75.53
N ALA A 2 -60.05 42.07 -75.40
CA ALA A 2 -59.18 41.07 -74.79
C ALA A 2 -58.62 41.78 -73.57
N GLU A 3 -58.90 41.20 -72.40
CA GLU A 3 -58.40 41.58 -71.10
C GLU A 3 -57.01 41.02 -70.96
N VAL A 4 -56.01 41.87 -70.80
CA VAL A 4 -54.63 41.51 -70.48
C VAL A 4 -54.55 41.49 -68.99
N GLU A 5 -54.39 40.30 -68.38
CA GLU A 5 -54.03 40.13 -66.98
C GLU A 5 -52.59 40.58 -66.80
N ASP A 6 -52.41 41.60 -66.00
CA ASP A 6 -51.15 42.15 -65.54
C ASP A 6 -50.62 41.22 -64.39
N GLU A 7 -49.75 40.26 -64.71
CA GLU A 7 -49.04 39.44 -63.71
C GLU A 7 -47.94 40.29 -63.02
N THR A 8 -48.17 40.60 -61.76
CA THR A 8 -47.28 41.41 -60.93
C THR A 8 -45.99 40.66 -60.61
N PRO A 9 -44.79 41.30 -60.67
CA PRO A 9 -43.46 40.67 -60.44
C PRO A 9 -43.12 40.54 -58.98
N MET A 10 -44.06 40.24 -58.06
CA MET A 10 -43.84 40.18 -56.62
C MET A 10 -43.48 38.78 -56.11
N ASP A 11 -43.56 37.72 -56.92
CA ASP A 11 -43.38 36.33 -56.49
C ASP A 11 -41.91 35.85 -56.57
N THR A 12 -41.14 36.38 -57.51
CA THR A 12 -39.72 35.96 -57.69
C THR A 12 -38.78 36.52 -56.65
N GLN A 13 -39.11 37.58 -55.94
CA GLN A 13 -38.27 38.17 -54.89
C GLN A 13 -38.44 37.45 -53.55
N SER A 14 -39.64 36.95 -53.27
CA SER A 14 -39.91 36.15 -52.08
C SER A 14 -39.23 34.74 -52.10
N GLU A 15 -39.23 34.09 -53.29
CA GLU A 15 -38.53 32.78 -53.46
C GLU A 15 -37.03 32.92 -53.31
N SER A 16 -36.38 33.96 -53.76
CA SER A 16 -34.95 34.19 -53.65
C SER A 16 -34.52 34.45 -52.21
N VAL A 17 -35.30 35.12 -51.40
CA VAL A 17 -35.07 35.39 -49.98
C VAL A 17 -35.26 34.10 -49.17
N LEU A 18 -36.28 33.32 -49.49
CA LEU A 18 -36.50 31.99 -48.83
C LEU A 18 -35.34 31.01 -49.08
N ALA A 19 -34.87 30.88 -50.32
CA ALA A 19 -33.76 30.05 -50.69
C ALA A 19 -32.42 30.47 -50.03
N HIS A 20 -32.25 31.78 -49.80
CA HIS A 20 -31.06 32.30 -49.10
C HIS A 20 -31.09 32.01 -47.59
N THR A 21 -32.24 32.19 -46.94
CA THR A 21 -32.43 31.86 -45.51
C THR A 21 -32.30 30.35 -45.25
N GLU A 22 -32.81 29.49 -46.13
CA GLU A 22 -32.63 28.03 -46.03
C GLU A 22 -31.15 27.63 -46.06
N ARG A 23 -30.37 28.18 -46.97
CA ARG A 23 -28.92 27.91 -47.05
C ARG A 23 -28.15 28.40 -45.84
N ILE A 24 -28.52 29.51 -45.26
CA ILE A 24 -27.90 29.99 -43.99
C ILE A 24 -28.27 29.04 -42.85
N PHE A 25 -29.52 28.64 -42.76
CA PHE A 25 -29.99 27.73 -41.71
C PHE A 25 -29.29 26.36 -41.78
N LEU A 26 -29.15 25.77 -42.99
CA LEU A 26 -28.41 24.55 -43.20
C LEU A 26 -26.93 24.65 -42.81
N ARG A 27 -26.28 25.77 -43.12
CA ARG A 27 -24.87 26.00 -42.73
C ARG A 27 -24.70 26.13 -41.22
N LEU A 28 -25.63 26.83 -40.55
CA LEU A 28 -25.62 26.99 -39.10
C LEU A 28 -25.85 25.64 -38.40
N THR A 29 -26.80 24.85 -38.90
CA THR A 29 -27.07 23.50 -38.35
C THR A 29 -25.90 22.56 -38.56
N LEU A 30 -25.24 22.57 -39.71
CA LEU A 30 -24.03 21.80 -39.96
C LEU A 30 -22.87 22.24 -39.04
N LEU A 31 -22.69 23.56 -38.87
CA LEU A 31 -21.65 24.05 -37.97
C LEU A 31 -21.91 23.63 -36.52
N GLN A 32 -23.17 23.70 -36.08
CA GLN A 32 -23.58 23.30 -34.73
C GLN A 32 -23.36 21.79 -34.51
N THR A 33 -23.68 20.94 -35.47
CA THR A 33 -23.45 19.47 -35.38
C THR A 33 -21.96 19.16 -35.34
N VAL A 34 -21.13 19.81 -36.17
CA VAL A 34 -19.69 19.63 -36.17
C VAL A 34 -19.08 20.05 -34.83
N LEU A 35 -19.48 21.20 -34.30
CA LEU A 35 -19.04 21.67 -32.98
C LEU A 35 -19.48 20.75 -31.86
N SER A 36 -20.69 20.19 -31.91
CA SER A 36 -21.18 19.23 -30.92
C SER A 36 -20.39 17.95 -30.95
N VAL A 37 -20.11 17.36 -32.12
CA VAL A 37 -19.29 16.14 -32.26
C VAL A 37 -17.86 16.40 -31.80
N ALA A 38 -17.28 17.54 -32.18
CA ALA A 38 -15.93 17.93 -31.71
C ALA A 38 -15.88 18.08 -30.18
N GLY A 39 -16.92 18.69 -29.58
CA GLY A 39 -17.05 18.84 -28.13
C GLY A 39 -17.08 17.48 -27.40
N VAL A 40 -17.86 16.54 -27.91
CA VAL A 40 -17.89 15.16 -27.32
C VAL A 40 -16.53 14.48 -27.45
N PHE A 41 -15.86 14.60 -28.59
CA PHE A 41 -14.53 14.00 -28.77
C PHE A 41 -13.51 14.60 -27.79
N ILE A 42 -13.48 15.92 -27.64
CA ILE A 42 -12.59 16.60 -26.68
C ILE A 42 -12.90 16.14 -25.24
N ALA A 43 -14.19 16.01 -24.89
CA ALA A 43 -14.59 15.54 -23.56
C ALA A 43 -14.09 14.11 -23.26
N VAL A 44 -14.16 13.19 -24.23
CA VAL A 44 -13.65 11.82 -24.09
C VAL A 44 -12.13 11.81 -23.92
N VAL A 45 -11.41 12.60 -24.72
CA VAL A 45 -9.94 12.72 -24.59
C VAL A 45 -9.54 13.32 -23.24
N ALA A 46 -10.24 14.36 -22.79
CA ALA A 46 -9.98 14.98 -21.49
C ALA A 46 -10.26 14.01 -20.33
N LEU A 47 -11.34 13.21 -20.41
CA LEU A 47 -11.63 12.18 -19.41
C LEU A 47 -10.54 11.11 -19.37
N TYR A 48 -10.10 10.63 -20.52
CA TYR A 48 -9.00 9.67 -20.60
C TYR A 48 -7.71 10.22 -19.99
N ALA A 49 -7.34 11.45 -20.32
CA ALA A 49 -6.17 12.12 -19.75
C ALA A 49 -6.28 12.26 -18.22
N ALA A 50 -7.43 12.65 -17.70
CA ALA A 50 -7.67 12.78 -16.25
C ALA A 50 -7.55 11.45 -15.51
N LEU A 51 -8.03 10.34 -16.10
CA LEU A 51 -7.92 9.02 -15.52
C LEU A 51 -6.45 8.52 -15.47
N THR A 52 -5.67 8.78 -16.54
CA THR A 52 -4.25 8.41 -16.57
C THR A 52 -3.41 9.25 -15.60
N GLU A 53 -3.68 10.53 -15.48
CA GLU A 53 -3.01 11.42 -14.52
C GLU A 53 -3.30 11.01 -13.06
N SER A 54 -4.55 10.67 -12.76
CA SER A 54 -4.95 10.20 -11.42
C SER A 54 -4.20 8.94 -11.00
N SER A 55 -3.96 7.99 -11.91
CA SER A 55 -3.19 6.77 -11.61
C SER A 55 -1.70 7.07 -11.36
N ALA A 56 -1.11 7.97 -12.14
CA ALA A 56 0.29 8.39 -11.96
C ALA A 56 0.51 9.10 -10.61
N VAL A 57 -0.41 9.98 -10.22
CA VAL A 57 -0.36 10.66 -8.90
C VAL A 57 -0.46 9.67 -7.74
N ARG A 58 -1.33 8.65 -7.85
CA ARG A 58 -1.42 7.60 -6.83
C ARG A 58 -0.11 6.82 -6.68
N GLN A 59 0.54 6.44 -7.77
CA GLN A 59 1.83 5.73 -7.73
C GLN A 59 2.93 6.59 -7.11
N GLN A 60 3.00 7.87 -7.45
CA GLN A 60 3.95 8.81 -6.84
C GLN A 60 3.72 8.96 -5.34
N THR A 61 2.46 9.07 -4.92
CA THR A 61 2.10 9.20 -3.50
C THR A 61 2.42 7.91 -2.74
N ALA A 62 2.14 6.74 -3.31
CA ALA A 62 2.48 5.46 -2.70
C ALA A 62 4.00 5.30 -2.52
N ALA A 63 4.79 5.67 -3.53
CA ALA A 63 6.24 5.65 -3.44
C ALA A 63 6.79 6.65 -2.38
N ALA A 64 6.15 7.81 -2.22
CA ALA A 64 6.56 8.83 -1.25
C ALA A 64 6.28 8.44 0.22
N VAL A 65 5.43 7.44 0.46
CA VAL A 65 5.09 6.94 1.82
C VAL A 65 5.37 5.44 1.97
N TRP A 66 6.34 4.93 1.25
CA TRP A 66 6.72 3.52 1.30
C TRP A 66 7.31 3.14 2.67
N PRO A 67 6.72 2.19 3.41
CA PRO A 67 7.26 1.68 4.66
C PRO A 67 8.33 0.62 4.38
N PHE A 68 9.32 0.53 5.24
CA PHE A 68 10.30 -0.55 5.21
C PHE A 68 10.61 -1.00 6.64
N VAL A 69 10.08 -2.16 7.03
CA VAL A 69 10.25 -2.68 8.38
C VAL A 69 11.40 -3.66 8.43
N GLN A 70 12.36 -3.37 9.29
CA GLN A 70 13.50 -4.23 9.59
C GLN A 70 13.33 -4.88 10.96
N PHE A 71 13.70 -6.14 11.04
CA PHE A 71 13.88 -6.87 12.29
C PHE A 71 15.37 -6.99 12.58
N ALA A 72 15.75 -6.80 13.84
CA ALA A 72 17.12 -7.03 14.29
C ALA A 72 17.16 -7.47 15.75
N THR A 73 18.30 -8.04 16.13
CA THR A 73 18.62 -8.40 17.51
C THR A 73 19.87 -7.67 17.97
N GLU A 74 19.88 -7.29 19.24
CA GLU A 74 21.05 -6.74 19.90
C GLU A 74 21.36 -7.60 21.12
N ASP A 75 22.60 -7.97 21.33
CA ASP A 75 23.06 -8.72 22.49
C ASP A 75 24.35 -8.14 23.06
N SER A 76 24.53 -8.33 24.36
CA SER A 76 25.77 -8.00 25.08
C SER A 76 26.02 -9.07 26.10
N ASP A 77 27.28 -9.47 26.28
CA ASP A 77 27.71 -10.43 27.29
C ASP A 77 29.09 -10.00 27.86
N SER A 78 29.12 -9.69 29.15
CA SER A 78 30.32 -9.31 29.88
C SER A 78 30.82 -10.42 30.84
N GLY A 79 30.23 -11.60 30.76
CA GLY A 79 30.51 -12.73 31.67
C GLY A 79 29.63 -12.71 32.92
N GLU A 80 29.57 -11.64 33.66
CA GLU A 80 28.69 -11.47 34.83
C GLU A 80 27.27 -11.05 34.45
N SER A 81 27.13 -10.23 33.42
CA SER A 81 25.84 -9.75 32.89
C SER A 81 25.71 -10.05 31.41
N ALA A 82 24.52 -10.42 30.99
CA ALA A 82 24.18 -10.55 29.58
C ALA A 82 22.81 -9.95 29.31
N THR A 83 22.65 -9.38 28.12
CA THR A 83 21.39 -8.81 27.66
C THR A 83 21.07 -9.33 26.29
N PHE A 84 19.78 -9.45 25.98
CA PHE A 84 19.30 -9.78 24.66
C PHE A 84 18.04 -8.98 24.35
N THR A 85 17.98 -8.43 23.12
CA THR A 85 16.88 -7.59 22.70
C THR A 85 16.49 -7.93 21.26
N MET A 86 15.20 -8.07 21.00
CA MET A 86 14.60 -8.16 19.67
C MET A 86 13.80 -6.92 19.39
N TYR A 87 13.96 -6.31 18.22
CA TYR A 87 13.24 -5.10 17.88
C TYR A 87 12.89 -5.00 16.39
N PHE A 88 11.87 -4.20 16.13
CA PHE A 88 11.48 -3.81 14.78
C PHE A 88 11.73 -2.31 14.62
N THR A 89 12.21 -1.92 13.45
CA THR A 89 12.41 -0.51 13.09
C THR A 89 11.79 -0.27 11.71
N ASN A 90 10.95 0.75 11.61
CA ASN A 90 10.49 1.20 10.32
C ASN A 90 11.51 2.21 9.77
N THR A 91 12.37 1.78 8.84
CA THR A 91 13.36 2.65 8.19
C THR A 91 12.84 3.31 6.92
N GLY A 92 11.58 3.03 6.55
CA GLY A 92 10.89 3.67 5.44
C GLY A 92 10.40 5.07 5.77
N VAL A 93 9.88 5.74 4.76
CA VAL A 93 9.36 7.12 4.84
C VAL A 93 7.88 7.20 5.18
N GLY A 94 7.16 6.08 5.08
CA GLY A 94 5.73 5.99 5.39
C GLY A 94 5.45 5.12 6.63
N PRO A 95 4.26 5.23 7.24
CA PRO A 95 3.86 4.38 8.34
C PRO A 95 3.63 2.94 7.88
N ALA A 96 4.08 1.98 8.70
CA ALA A 96 3.90 0.54 8.48
C ALA A 96 2.82 -0.01 9.40
N ARG A 97 1.82 -0.68 8.84
CA ARG A 97 0.82 -1.42 9.61
C ARG A 97 1.27 -2.87 9.74
N MET A 98 1.78 -3.26 10.90
CA MET A 98 2.10 -4.66 11.21
C MET A 98 0.82 -5.48 11.21
N ARG A 99 0.83 -6.63 10.53
CA ARG A 99 -0.37 -7.47 10.37
C ARG A 99 -0.23 -8.81 11.05
N THR A 100 0.67 -9.63 10.58
CA THR A 100 0.87 -10.99 11.06
C THR A 100 2.35 -11.25 11.29
N MET A 101 2.64 -12.06 12.27
CA MET A 101 4.00 -12.50 12.60
C MET A 101 4.01 -14.00 12.90
N ARG A 102 5.09 -14.67 12.55
CA ARG A 102 5.40 -16.04 12.89
C ARG A 102 6.84 -16.11 13.37
N LEU A 103 7.04 -16.72 14.51
CA LEU A 103 8.36 -16.98 15.11
C LEU A 103 8.53 -18.46 15.32
N ALA A 104 9.69 -19.00 15.01
CA ALA A 104 10.08 -20.36 15.40
C ALA A 104 11.47 -20.33 16.04
N ILE A 105 11.66 -21.13 17.05
CA ILE A 105 12.92 -21.34 17.75
C ILE A 105 13.25 -22.83 17.70
N ASP A 106 14.42 -23.19 17.15
CA ASP A 106 14.90 -24.57 16.97
C ASP A 106 13.88 -25.47 16.24
N GLY A 107 13.10 -24.87 15.30
CA GLY A 107 12.06 -25.56 14.54
C GLY A 107 10.70 -25.61 15.23
N GLU A 108 10.59 -25.23 16.49
CA GLU A 108 9.32 -25.15 17.21
C GLU A 108 8.62 -23.82 17.00
N PRO A 109 7.35 -23.81 16.54
CA PRO A 109 6.58 -22.59 16.42
C PRO A 109 6.30 -21.96 17.79
N ILE A 110 6.67 -20.69 17.95
CA ILE A 110 6.45 -19.93 19.18
C ILE A 110 5.14 -19.17 19.06
N ARG A 111 4.24 -19.36 20.01
CA ARG A 111 2.90 -18.75 19.99
C ARG A 111 2.87 -17.37 20.61
N ASP A 112 3.67 -17.16 21.64
CA ASP A 112 3.76 -15.91 22.41
C ASP A 112 5.10 -15.82 23.15
N TRP A 113 5.38 -14.70 23.79
CA TRP A 113 6.61 -14.51 24.56
C TRP A 113 6.70 -15.39 25.80
N ASP A 114 5.56 -15.75 26.42
CA ASP A 114 5.52 -16.66 27.56
C ASP A 114 6.01 -18.05 27.16
N HIS A 115 5.57 -18.51 26.00
CA HIS A 115 6.02 -19.79 25.42
C HIS A 115 7.53 -19.72 25.11
N ALA A 116 8.03 -18.63 24.50
CA ALA A 116 9.45 -18.46 24.20
C ALA A 116 10.33 -18.50 25.46
N VAL A 117 9.92 -17.80 26.52
CA VAL A 117 10.65 -17.74 27.79
C VAL A 117 10.62 -19.12 28.49
N THR A 118 9.46 -19.77 28.51
CA THR A 118 9.31 -21.10 29.16
C THR A 118 10.12 -22.19 28.45
N LEU A 119 10.22 -22.14 27.10
CA LEU A 119 11.03 -23.07 26.31
C LEU A 119 12.48 -23.07 26.75
N PHE A 120 13.00 -21.94 27.20
CA PHE A 120 14.35 -21.81 27.75
C PHE A 120 14.43 -21.99 29.26
N GLY A 121 13.34 -22.42 29.91
CA GLY A 121 13.31 -22.67 31.37
C GLY A 121 13.35 -21.37 32.20
N GLY A 122 13.10 -20.22 31.58
CA GLY A 122 12.95 -18.94 32.26
C GLY A 122 11.55 -18.73 32.81
N GLN A 123 11.39 -17.65 33.57
CA GLN A 123 10.10 -17.16 34.05
C GLN A 123 9.90 -15.71 33.59
N LEU A 124 8.67 -15.30 33.35
CA LEU A 124 8.36 -13.91 32.95
C LEU A 124 8.76 -12.83 34.00
N ALA A 125 8.91 -13.25 35.23
CA ALA A 125 9.44 -12.41 36.32
C ALA A 125 10.93 -12.09 36.18
N ASP A 126 11.65 -12.78 35.29
CA ASP A 126 13.11 -12.73 35.17
C ASP A 126 13.57 -11.55 34.28
N HIS A 127 13.29 -10.35 34.72
CA HIS A 127 13.75 -9.12 34.04
C HIS A 127 13.43 -9.11 32.52
N VAL A 128 12.23 -9.60 32.17
CA VAL A 128 11.72 -9.64 30.79
C VAL A 128 10.85 -8.40 30.52
N SER A 129 11.15 -7.72 29.44
CA SER A 129 10.27 -6.66 28.88
C SER A 129 9.74 -7.10 27.53
N ARG A 130 8.47 -6.81 27.26
CA ARG A 130 7.79 -7.17 26.03
C ARG A 130 6.82 -6.07 25.60
N ASN A 131 6.65 -5.90 24.31
CA ASN A 131 5.68 -4.99 23.72
C ASN A 131 4.91 -5.67 22.60
N PHE A 132 3.70 -5.19 22.37
CA PHE A 132 2.89 -5.62 21.23
C PHE A 132 3.48 -5.04 19.93
N VAL A 133 3.63 -5.90 18.94
CA VAL A 133 4.07 -5.57 17.58
C VAL A 133 2.96 -5.86 16.57
N SER A 134 2.25 -6.96 16.73
CA SER A 134 1.13 -7.33 15.86
C SER A 134 -0.01 -6.32 15.96
N ASN A 135 -0.62 -6.02 14.80
CA ASN A 135 -1.68 -5.01 14.68
C ASN A 135 -1.30 -3.58 15.12
N ARG A 136 -0.01 -3.29 15.24
CA ARG A 136 0.53 -1.97 15.55
C ARG A 136 0.84 -1.19 14.27
N ILE A 137 0.77 0.15 14.38
CA ILE A 137 1.30 1.06 13.37
C ILE A 137 2.66 1.53 13.85
N LEU A 138 3.69 1.31 13.03
CA LEU A 138 5.03 1.85 13.25
C LEU A 138 5.18 3.14 12.43
N SER A 139 5.37 4.24 13.10
CA SER A 139 5.67 5.53 12.45
C SER A 139 7.00 5.45 11.70
N PRO A 140 7.25 6.31 10.70
CA PRO A 140 8.59 6.43 10.11
C PRO A 140 9.65 6.62 11.19
N HIS A 141 10.75 5.87 11.08
CA HIS A 141 11.90 5.88 12.03
C HIS A 141 11.58 5.40 13.46
N GLU A 142 10.40 4.86 13.71
CA GLU A 142 10.06 4.27 15.01
C GLU A 142 10.79 2.94 15.20
N LYS A 143 11.46 2.78 16.35
CA LYS A 143 12.02 1.52 16.84
C LYS A 143 11.13 0.99 17.97
N VAL A 144 10.65 -0.22 17.87
CA VAL A 144 9.87 -0.92 18.90
C VAL A 144 10.63 -2.15 19.36
N VAL A 145 10.97 -2.18 20.63
CA VAL A 145 11.52 -3.37 21.28
C VAL A 145 10.38 -4.36 21.48
N ALA A 146 10.41 -5.46 20.75
CA ALA A 146 9.39 -6.51 20.86
C ALA A 146 9.60 -7.36 22.12
N PHE A 147 10.86 -7.67 22.39
CA PHE A 147 11.28 -8.48 23.54
C PHE A 147 12.66 -8.04 24.02
N SER A 148 12.87 -8.02 25.33
CA SER A 148 14.21 -7.90 25.89
C SER A 148 14.29 -8.61 27.24
N THR A 149 15.48 -9.12 27.57
CA THR A 149 15.81 -9.67 28.88
C THR A 149 17.19 -9.24 29.32
N THR A 150 17.35 -9.05 30.62
CA THR A 150 18.64 -8.80 31.28
C THR A 150 19.03 -9.98 32.21
N GLU A 151 18.24 -11.05 32.21
CA GLU A 151 18.61 -12.27 32.89
C GLU A 151 19.72 -12.99 32.09
N PRO A 152 20.94 -13.18 32.66
CA PRO A 152 22.10 -13.58 31.88
C PRO A 152 21.94 -14.95 31.18
N ASP A 153 21.39 -15.93 31.89
CA ASP A 153 21.24 -17.29 31.33
C ASP A 153 20.17 -17.29 30.21
N LEU A 154 19.07 -16.58 30.40
CA LEU A 154 18.01 -16.45 29.41
C LEU A 154 18.51 -15.71 28.17
N ALA A 155 19.25 -14.61 28.36
CA ALA A 155 19.84 -13.82 27.28
C ALA A 155 20.79 -14.67 26.42
N ARG A 156 21.66 -15.46 27.03
CA ARG A 156 22.57 -16.35 26.31
C ARG A 156 21.84 -17.44 25.51
N ARG A 157 20.74 -17.99 26.04
CA ARG A 157 19.93 -18.99 25.36
C ARG A 157 19.23 -18.41 24.15
N PHE A 158 18.64 -17.23 24.27
CA PHE A 158 18.06 -16.51 23.12
C PHE A 158 19.11 -16.20 22.05
N ARG A 159 20.27 -15.68 22.44
CA ARG A 159 21.38 -15.43 21.53
C ARG A 159 21.81 -16.72 20.78
N ALA A 160 21.98 -17.83 21.50
CA ALA A 160 22.35 -19.10 20.89
C ALA A 160 21.27 -19.59 19.89
N SER A 161 19.99 -19.41 20.23
CA SER A 161 18.90 -19.85 19.38
C SER A 161 18.81 -19.06 18.05
N VAL A 162 19.09 -17.78 18.06
CA VAL A 162 19.08 -16.94 16.83
C VAL A 162 20.14 -17.41 15.82
N ALA A 163 21.27 -17.95 16.31
CA ALA A 163 22.32 -18.48 15.45
C ALA A 163 21.96 -19.87 14.85
N ASN A 164 20.90 -20.52 15.33
CA ASN A 164 20.49 -21.84 14.88
C ASN A 164 19.66 -21.76 13.61
N SER A 165 19.97 -22.60 12.61
CA SER A 165 19.26 -22.67 11.33
C SER A 165 17.78 -23.08 11.44
N GLY A 166 17.37 -23.68 12.56
CA GLY A 166 15.97 -23.99 12.86
C GLY A 166 15.13 -22.79 13.33
N SER A 167 15.80 -21.69 13.71
CA SER A 167 15.12 -20.49 14.19
C SER A 167 14.90 -19.51 13.06
N PHE A 168 13.68 -18.94 12.98
CA PHE A 168 13.36 -17.97 11.97
C PHE A 168 12.22 -17.04 12.43
N ILE A 169 12.15 -15.88 11.80
CA ILE A 169 11.05 -14.96 11.92
C ILE A 169 10.50 -14.63 10.52
N ALA A 170 9.17 -14.62 10.41
CA ALA A 170 8.47 -14.11 9.24
C ALA A 170 7.39 -13.13 9.71
N PHE A 171 7.30 -11.98 9.09
CA PHE A 171 6.31 -10.96 9.43
C PHE A 171 5.81 -10.25 8.19
N CYS A 172 4.56 -9.85 8.23
CA CYS A 172 3.92 -9.12 7.15
C CYS A 172 3.46 -7.75 7.63
N TYR A 173 3.72 -6.75 6.82
CA TYR A 173 3.29 -5.37 7.05
C TYR A 173 2.75 -4.74 5.77
N CYS A 174 1.91 -3.73 5.93
CA CYS A 174 1.31 -3.03 4.80
C CYS A 174 1.48 -1.50 4.94
N SER A 175 1.51 -0.81 3.80
CA SER A 175 1.39 0.65 3.75
C SER A 175 -0.03 1.10 4.10
N ILE A 176 -0.24 2.41 4.16
CA ILE A 176 -1.58 3.01 4.30
C ILE A 176 -2.45 2.81 3.06
N PHE A 177 -1.85 2.44 1.93
CA PHE A 177 -2.54 2.15 0.66
C PHE A 177 -2.83 0.67 0.45
N ASP A 178 -2.69 -0.17 1.51
CA ASP A 178 -2.88 -1.62 1.48
C ASP A 178 -1.89 -2.38 0.56
N GLU A 179 -0.76 -1.78 0.23
CA GLU A 179 0.37 -2.49 -0.37
C GLU A 179 1.10 -3.24 0.73
N CYS A 180 1.28 -4.56 0.58
CA CYS A 180 1.79 -5.41 1.65
C CYS A 180 3.07 -6.13 1.24
N TRP A 181 3.93 -6.38 2.25
CA TRP A 181 5.20 -7.08 2.09
C TRP A 181 5.35 -8.14 3.18
N LEU A 182 5.84 -9.30 2.77
CA LEU A 182 6.23 -10.40 3.64
C LEU A 182 7.76 -10.45 3.73
N ALA A 183 8.29 -10.27 4.92
CA ALA A 183 9.70 -10.47 5.25
C ALA A 183 9.87 -11.83 5.93
N ASP A 184 10.83 -12.64 5.48
CA ASP A 184 11.12 -13.96 6.01
C ASP A 184 12.62 -14.14 6.13
N SER A 185 13.12 -14.38 7.35
CA SER A 185 14.56 -14.53 7.62
C SER A 185 15.20 -15.75 6.99
N ARG A 186 14.39 -16.71 6.53
CA ARG A 186 14.88 -17.90 5.80
C ARG A 186 15.21 -17.59 4.34
N ILE A 187 14.70 -16.45 3.82
CA ILE A 187 14.91 -16.02 2.44
C ILE A 187 15.80 -14.79 2.43
N ASP A 188 15.24 -13.63 2.67
CA ASP A 188 15.96 -12.36 2.74
C ASP A 188 15.10 -11.28 3.43
N LEU A 189 15.53 -10.85 4.62
CA LEU A 189 14.84 -9.77 5.34
C LEU A 189 15.02 -8.40 4.69
N GLN A 190 16.03 -8.23 3.84
CA GLN A 190 16.31 -6.95 3.19
C GLN A 190 15.53 -6.76 1.88
N ASN A 191 15.01 -7.85 1.31
CA ASN A 191 14.18 -7.83 0.12
C ASN A 191 12.83 -8.51 0.39
N PRO A 192 11.94 -7.89 1.17
CA PRO A 192 10.64 -8.47 1.49
C PRO A 192 9.80 -8.65 0.22
N GLU A 193 9.14 -9.80 0.13
CA GLU A 193 8.29 -10.14 -1.01
C GLU A 193 7.01 -9.31 -1.00
N ALA A 194 6.67 -8.66 -2.11
CA ALA A 194 5.39 -7.98 -2.27
C ALA A 194 4.26 -9.02 -2.37
N VAL A 195 3.25 -8.89 -1.51
CA VAL A 195 2.11 -9.82 -1.42
C VAL A 195 0.80 -9.06 -1.53
N LYS A 196 -0.20 -9.70 -2.15
CA LYS A 196 -1.53 -9.07 -2.28
C LYS A 196 -2.22 -8.92 -0.92
N ASN A 197 -2.07 -9.90 -0.05
CA ASN A 197 -2.59 -9.90 1.33
C ASN A 197 -1.57 -10.58 2.22
N CYS A 198 -1.51 -10.15 3.48
CA CYS A 198 -0.69 -10.84 4.47
C CYS A 198 -1.19 -12.28 4.67
N PRO A 199 -0.28 -13.26 4.71
CA PRO A 199 -0.65 -14.63 4.96
C PRO A 199 -1.24 -14.81 6.37
N ASP A 200 -2.20 -15.71 6.49
CA ASP A 200 -2.62 -16.24 7.77
C ASP A 200 -1.73 -17.45 8.07
N PHE A 201 -0.99 -17.40 9.19
CA PHE A 201 -0.14 -18.49 9.63
C PHE A 201 -0.90 -19.55 10.48
N GLY A 202 -2.20 -19.40 10.64
CA GLY A 202 -3.04 -20.32 11.41
C GLY A 202 -2.56 -20.45 12.86
N ASP A 203 -2.40 -21.70 13.33
CA ASP A 203 -1.95 -22.00 14.70
C ASP A 203 -0.49 -21.58 14.97
N ALA A 204 0.30 -21.31 13.92
CA ALA A 204 1.66 -20.80 14.03
C ALA A 204 1.75 -19.27 14.06
N THR A 205 0.62 -18.56 14.05
CA THR A 205 0.59 -17.09 14.20
C THR A 205 1.04 -16.72 15.61
N PHE A 206 2.06 -15.87 15.68
CA PHE A 206 2.55 -15.32 16.94
C PHE A 206 1.52 -14.31 17.50
N ARG A 207 1.26 -14.41 18.80
CA ARG A 207 0.32 -13.52 19.53
C ARG A 207 1.10 -12.82 20.63
N ASP A 208 1.42 -11.59 20.45
CA ASP A 208 2.11 -10.74 21.42
C ASP A 208 1.14 -10.04 22.39
#